data_d33894a854eb9fe9456025d88fed30f9
#
_entry.id   d33894a854eb9fe9456025d88fed30f9
#
_cell.length_a   1.000
_cell.length_b   1.000
_cell.length_c   1.000
_cell.angle_alpha   90.00
_cell.angle_beta   90.00
_cell.angle_gamma   90.00
#
_symmetry.space_group_name_H-M   'P 1'
#
loop_
_entity.id
_entity.type
_entity.pdbx_description
1 polymer ?
#
loop_
_entity_poly.entity_id
_entity_poly.type
_entity_poly.pdbx_seq_one_letter_code
_entity_poly.pdbx_strand_id
1 'polypeptide(L)'
;MVNDKLDQIKLLSQFTEAEAIKATNIIWADIQREYKSLSSVSKPEGIITGGTPGAGKSVFVKLAKNRLNDNLLVIDGDQYRKFHPNFAKLQKLVGSDIAFVTGPFYGKMVRNILTKAMEHKYNVIIESTFKSVDSPLDYLKTLKANGYTTTVNIIAVDKEVAWQSTIERKEAMIAAGEPSRSVDRTYFDQTADNLAENAEKVYKTGLVDKLEVRNRTTRLFDSRFNNISQLQNIIKQELGLLKQVSKLINNGMSK
;
A
#
# COMPACT_ATOMS: atom_id res chain seq x y z
N MET A 1 -13.31 3.84 33.32
CA MET A 1 -13.91 3.06 32.20
C MET A 1 -13.32 3.41 30.84
N VAL A 2 -13.28 4.68 30.36
CA VAL A 2 -12.67 5.00 29.04
C VAL A 2 -11.15 4.84 29.06
N ASN A 3 -10.48 5.29 30.11
CA ASN A 3 -9.03 5.11 30.29
C ASN A 3 -8.64 3.63 30.35
N ASP A 4 -9.38 2.80 31.08
CA ASP A 4 -9.09 1.37 31.20
C ASP A 4 -9.14 0.64 29.84
N LYS A 5 -10.08 1.01 28.96
CA LYS A 5 -10.16 0.43 27.61
C LYS A 5 -8.99 0.85 26.74
N LEU A 6 -8.58 2.12 26.79
CA LEU A 6 -7.42 2.61 26.04
C LEU A 6 -6.11 1.95 26.51
N ASP A 7 -5.93 1.82 27.82
CA ASP A 7 -4.76 1.16 28.40
C ASP A 7 -4.72 -0.33 28.02
N GLN A 8 -5.88 -0.99 28.03
CA GLN A 8 -5.98 -2.38 27.58
C GLN A 8 -5.64 -2.53 26.10
N ILE A 9 -6.12 -1.65 25.23
CA ILE A 9 -5.78 -1.66 23.80
C ILE A 9 -4.27 -1.46 23.62
N LYS A 10 -3.68 -0.47 24.30
CA LYS A 10 -2.26 -0.18 24.26
C LYS A 10 -1.42 -1.38 24.69
N LEU A 11 -1.79 -2.05 25.78
CA LEU A 11 -1.10 -3.25 26.25
C LEU A 11 -1.20 -4.40 25.24
N LEU A 12 -2.41 -4.68 24.74
CA LEU A 12 -2.64 -5.77 23.80
C LEU A 12 -2.03 -5.53 22.42
N SER A 13 -1.81 -4.27 22.02
CA SER A 13 -1.16 -3.92 20.74
C SER A 13 0.37 -4.11 20.76
N GLN A 14 0.96 -4.32 21.93
CA GLN A 14 2.38 -4.62 22.05
C GLN A 14 2.67 -6.07 21.64
N PHE A 15 3.88 -6.28 21.15
CA PHE A 15 4.42 -7.60 20.81
C PHE A 15 5.92 -7.61 21.06
N THR A 16 6.45 -8.78 21.36
CA THR A 16 7.88 -9.00 21.57
C THR A 16 8.58 -9.34 20.25
N GLU A 17 9.90 -9.21 20.21
CA GLU A 17 10.69 -9.64 19.05
C GLU A 17 10.55 -11.16 18.79
N ALA A 18 10.46 -11.97 19.84
CA ALA A 18 10.24 -13.41 19.72
C ALA A 18 8.91 -13.75 19.04
N GLU A 19 7.84 -13.04 19.39
CA GLU A 19 6.53 -13.17 18.73
C GLU A 19 6.57 -12.71 17.27
N ALA A 20 7.28 -11.62 16.98
CA ALA A 20 7.48 -11.15 15.62
C ALA A 20 8.26 -12.18 14.77
N ILE A 21 9.32 -12.78 15.30
CA ILE A 21 10.09 -13.83 14.62
C ILE A 21 9.20 -15.04 14.36
N LYS A 22 8.43 -15.48 15.36
CA LYS A 22 7.50 -16.62 15.23
C LYS A 22 6.47 -16.35 14.11
N ALA A 23 5.83 -15.19 14.13
CA ALA A 23 4.88 -14.78 13.10
C ALA A 23 5.53 -14.74 11.70
N THR A 24 6.72 -14.15 11.59
CA THR A 24 7.49 -14.11 10.33
C THR A 24 7.74 -15.50 9.78
N ASN A 25 8.14 -16.46 10.62
CA ASN A 25 8.41 -17.83 10.18
C ASN A 25 7.16 -18.55 9.70
N ILE A 26 6.00 -18.32 10.35
CA ILE A 26 4.72 -18.88 9.89
C ILE A 26 4.34 -18.28 8.55
N ILE A 27 4.36 -16.96 8.42
CA ILE A 27 4.04 -16.26 7.17
C ILE A 27 4.97 -16.73 6.05
N TRP A 28 6.26 -16.87 6.32
CA TRP A 28 7.22 -17.32 5.32
C TRP A 28 6.96 -18.76 4.87
N ALA A 29 6.63 -19.66 5.80
CA ALA A 29 6.26 -21.04 5.45
C ALA A 29 4.99 -21.09 4.58
N ASP A 30 4.00 -20.24 4.84
CA ASP A 30 2.80 -20.11 4.02
C ASP A 30 3.16 -19.61 2.62
N ILE A 31 4.00 -18.58 2.50
CA ILE A 31 4.51 -18.06 1.23
C ILE A 31 5.19 -19.17 0.42
N GLN A 32 6.12 -19.92 1.04
CA GLN A 32 6.84 -21.02 0.36
C GLN A 32 5.89 -22.13 -0.14
N ARG A 33 4.77 -22.34 0.56
CA ARG A 33 3.76 -23.32 0.17
C ARG A 33 2.87 -22.82 -0.96
N GLU A 34 2.47 -21.56 -0.94
CA GLU A 34 1.51 -20.99 -1.88
C GLU A 34 2.14 -20.53 -3.20
N TYR A 35 3.31 -19.92 -3.15
CA TYR A 35 3.97 -19.34 -4.32
C TYR A 35 4.94 -20.33 -4.98
N LYS A 36 4.42 -21.25 -5.80
CA LYS A 36 5.21 -22.29 -6.46
C LYS A 36 6.10 -21.79 -7.60
N SER A 37 5.79 -20.62 -8.17
CA SER A 37 6.53 -20.00 -9.28
C SER A 37 7.68 -19.09 -8.83
N LEU A 38 7.85 -18.84 -7.52
CA LEU A 38 8.95 -18.02 -7.04
C LEU A 38 10.29 -18.71 -7.28
N SER A 39 11.17 -17.99 -7.94
CA SER A 39 12.56 -18.39 -8.18
C SER A 39 13.49 -17.19 -8.08
N SER A 40 14.73 -17.45 -7.70
CA SER A 40 15.79 -16.43 -7.64
C SER A 40 16.09 -15.87 -9.02
N VAL A 41 16.31 -14.54 -9.09
CA VAL A 41 16.71 -13.87 -10.33
C VAL A 41 17.99 -13.04 -10.11
N SER A 42 18.82 -12.96 -11.15
CA SER A 42 20.10 -12.26 -11.07
C SER A 42 19.96 -10.74 -10.87
N LYS A 43 18.90 -10.14 -11.40
CA LYS A 43 18.54 -8.73 -11.28
C LYS A 43 17.10 -8.61 -10.82
N PRO A 44 16.84 -8.74 -9.51
CA PRO A 44 15.48 -8.71 -9.00
C PRO A 44 14.85 -7.32 -9.12
N GLU A 45 13.54 -7.29 -9.31
CA GLU A 45 12.75 -6.06 -9.34
C GLU A 45 11.99 -5.88 -8.04
N GLY A 46 12.10 -4.69 -7.45
CA GLY A 46 11.31 -4.24 -6.31
C GLY A 46 10.29 -3.20 -6.76
N ILE A 47 9.02 -3.53 -6.66
CA ILE A 47 7.91 -2.67 -7.06
C ILE A 47 7.24 -2.13 -5.80
N ILE A 48 7.02 -0.82 -5.73
CA ILE A 48 6.20 -0.21 -4.69
C ILE A 48 4.97 0.40 -5.34
N THR A 49 3.78 -0.02 -4.90
CA THR A 49 2.54 0.58 -5.37
C THR A 49 2.10 1.71 -4.45
N GLY A 50 1.53 2.76 -5.04
CA GLY A 50 0.89 3.86 -4.34
C GLY A 50 -0.54 4.10 -4.84
N GLY A 51 -1.38 4.68 -4.01
CA GLY A 51 -2.74 5.04 -4.36
C GLY A 51 -3.70 4.91 -3.18
N THR A 52 -4.81 5.62 -3.27
CA THR A 52 -5.84 5.59 -2.23
C THR A 52 -6.39 4.18 -1.98
N PRO A 53 -6.90 3.89 -0.79
CA PRO A 53 -7.77 2.73 -0.62
C PRO A 53 -8.87 2.72 -1.69
N GLY A 54 -9.21 1.56 -2.24
CA GLY A 54 -10.22 1.47 -3.32
C GLY A 54 -9.78 1.88 -4.73
N ALA A 55 -8.57 2.41 -4.93
CA ALA A 55 -8.08 2.81 -6.26
C ALA A 55 -7.92 1.64 -7.25
N GLY A 56 -7.85 0.40 -6.78
CA GLY A 56 -7.70 -0.79 -7.65
C GLY A 56 -6.25 -1.23 -7.83
N LYS A 57 -5.40 -1.08 -6.81
CA LYS A 57 -4.01 -1.57 -6.81
C LYS A 57 -3.88 -3.04 -7.20
N SER A 58 -4.85 -3.88 -6.86
CA SER A 58 -4.89 -5.30 -7.22
C SER A 58 -4.87 -5.58 -8.73
N VAL A 59 -5.41 -4.67 -9.54
CA VAL A 59 -5.34 -4.79 -11.01
C VAL A 59 -3.89 -4.69 -11.47
N PHE A 60 -3.13 -3.77 -10.90
CA PHE A 60 -1.72 -3.63 -11.22
C PHE A 60 -0.89 -4.83 -10.72
N VAL A 61 -1.18 -5.35 -9.54
CA VAL A 61 -0.54 -6.60 -9.04
C VAL A 61 -0.72 -7.73 -10.04
N LYS A 62 -1.92 -7.90 -10.60
CA LYS A 62 -2.21 -8.87 -11.65
C LYS A 62 -1.36 -8.66 -12.91
N LEU A 63 -1.26 -7.42 -13.38
CA LEU A 63 -0.44 -7.07 -14.55
C LEU A 63 1.05 -7.34 -14.30
N ALA A 64 1.55 -7.02 -13.11
CA ALA A 64 2.93 -7.28 -12.73
C ALA A 64 3.23 -8.81 -12.65
N LYS A 65 2.31 -9.59 -12.07
CA LYS A 65 2.40 -11.07 -12.06
C LYS A 65 2.48 -11.64 -13.47
N ASN A 66 1.56 -11.24 -14.35
CA ASN A 66 1.57 -11.70 -15.75
C ASN A 66 2.88 -11.35 -16.46
N ARG A 67 3.39 -10.11 -16.29
CA ARG A 67 4.67 -9.68 -16.88
C ARG A 67 5.86 -10.49 -16.39
N LEU A 68 5.84 -10.93 -15.15
CA LEU A 68 6.92 -11.68 -14.51
C LEU A 68 6.66 -13.21 -14.47
N ASN A 69 5.68 -13.70 -15.24
CA ASN A 69 5.30 -15.12 -15.29
C ASN A 69 5.06 -15.71 -13.89
N ASP A 70 4.30 -14.98 -13.06
CA ASP A 70 4.00 -15.28 -11.65
C ASP A 70 5.24 -15.37 -10.71
N ASN A 71 6.46 -15.09 -11.21
CA ASN A 71 7.65 -14.99 -10.39
C ASN A 71 7.71 -13.64 -9.66
N LEU A 72 6.74 -13.39 -8.82
CA LEU A 72 6.56 -12.13 -8.07
C LEU A 72 5.94 -12.41 -6.70
N LEU A 73 6.65 -12.10 -5.64
CA LEU A 73 6.10 -12.13 -4.28
C LEU A 73 5.32 -10.85 -4.00
N VAL A 74 4.04 -11.01 -3.64
CA VAL A 74 3.20 -9.90 -3.19
C VAL A 74 3.32 -9.77 -1.66
N ILE A 75 3.84 -8.65 -1.21
CA ILE A 75 3.95 -8.31 0.22
C ILE A 75 2.77 -7.40 0.58
N ASP A 76 1.66 -8.03 0.98
CA ASP A 76 0.46 -7.36 1.49
C ASP A 76 0.44 -7.45 3.02
N GLY A 77 0.94 -6.42 3.66
CA GLY A 77 1.03 -6.38 5.12
C GLY A 77 -0.33 -6.45 5.84
N ASP A 78 -1.44 -6.13 5.17
CA ASP A 78 -2.77 -6.27 5.75
C ASP A 78 -3.12 -7.74 6.01
N GLN A 79 -2.66 -8.65 5.15
CA GLN A 79 -2.84 -10.09 5.35
C GLN A 79 -2.02 -10.61 6.54
N TYR A 80 -0.97 -9.90 6.93
CA TYR A 80 -0.11 -10.32 8.04
C TYR A 80 -0.65 -9.92 9.41
N ARG A 81 -1.61 -8.99 9.50
CA ARG A 81 -2.19 -8.51 10.78
C ARG A 81 -2.81 -9.63 11.61
N LYS A 82 -3.40 -10.65 10.98
CA LYS A 82 -4.01 -11.81 11.65
C LYS A 82 -3.02 -12.64 12.48
N PHE A 83 -1.72 -12.51 12.19
CA PHE A 83 -0.64 -13.20 12.94
C PHE A 83 -0.18 -12.43 14.18
N HIS A 84 -0.76 -11.25 14.47
CA HIS A 84 -0.50 -10.54 15.72
C HIS A 84 -0.93 -11.40 16.92
N PRO A 85 -0.10 -11.56 17.97
CA PRO A 85 -0.38 -12.48 19.08
C PRO A 85 -1.74 -12.25 19.76
N ASN A 86 -2.18 -11.00 19.81
CA ASN A 86 -3.45 -10.62 20.41
C ASN A 86 -4.52 -10.24 19.39
N PHE A 87 -4.40 -10.63 18.10
CA PHE A 87 -5.30 -10.18 17.03
C PHE A 87 -6.79 -10.36 17.37
N ALA A 88 -7.19 -11.56 17.81
CA ALA A 88 -8.59 -11.85 18.11
C ALA A 88 -9.13 -11.02 19.29
N LYS A 89 -8.29 -10.76 20.30
CA LYS A 89 -8.68 -9.91 21.45
C LYS A 89 -8.82 -8.45 21.02
N LEU A 90 -7.86 -7.93 20.26
CA LEU A 90 -7.90 -6.58 19.71
C LEU A 90 -9.12 -6.40 18.81
N GLN A 91 -9.39 -7.35 17.91
CA GLN A 91 -10.54 -7.28 17.02
C GLN A 91 -11.88 -7.21 17.76
N LYS A 92 -12.03 -7.94 18.87
CA LYS A 92 -13.23 -7.84 19.73
C LYS A 92 -13.37 -6.48 20.39
N LEU A 93 -12.24 -5.83 20.74
CA LEU A 93 -12.24 -4.55 21.43
C LEU A 93 -12.46 -3.35 20.50
N VAL A 94 -11.88 -3.37 19.30
CA VAL A 94 -11.84 -2.21 18.40
C VAL A 94 -12.59 -2.44 17.08
N GLY A 95 -13.05 -3.67 16.80
CA GLY A 95 -13.79 -4.00 15.59
C GLY A 95 -13.04 -3.63 14.30
N SER A 96 -13.66 -2.81 13.46
CA SER A 96 -13.11 -2.36 12.17
C SER A 96 -11.85 -1.49 12.28
N ASP A 97 -11.55 -0.94 13.47
CA ASP A 97 -10.39 -0.07 13.69
C ASP A 97 -9.09 -0.85 13.97
N ILE A 98 -9.13 -2.17 13.81
CA ILE A 98 -8.01 -3.10 14.02
C ILE A 98 -6.73 -2.66 13.26
N ALA A 99 -6.89 -2.01 12.11
CA ALA A 99 -5.77 -1.56 11.31
C ALA A 99 -4.89 -0.52 12.01
N PHE A 100 -5.49 0.35 12.85
CA PHE A 100 -4.75 1.38 13.58
C PHE A 100 -3.89 0.76 14.69
N VAL A 101 -4.47 -0.12 15.48
CA VAL A 101 -3.81 -0.70 16.66
C VAL A 101 -2.77 -1.76 16.31
N THR A 102 -2.84 -2.35 15.12
CA THR A 102 -1.86 -3.32 14.61
C THR A 102 -0.85 -2.72 13.62
N GLY A 103 -0.81 -1.40 13.49
CA GLY A 103 0.11 -0.70 12.57
C GLY A 103 1.60 -1.03 12.78
N PRO A 104 2.13 -0.96 14.00
CA PRO A 104 3.53 -1.32 14.29
C PRO A 104 3.87 -2.77 13.90
N PHE A 105 2.97 -3.71 14.19
CA PHE A 105 3.15 -5.12 13.82
C PHE A 105 3.13 -5.31 12.30
N TYR A 106 2.17 -4.68 11.61
CA TYR A 106 2.12 -4.63 10.15
C TYR A 106 3.49 -4.21 9.56
N GLY A 107 4.01 -3.07 10.01
CA GLY A 107 5.30 -2.55 9.51
C GLY A 107 6.47 -3.49 9.79
N LYS A 108 6.49 -4.15 10.95
CA LYS A 108 7.50 -5.15 11.30
C LYS A 108 7.43 -6.35 10.38
N MET A 109 6.23 -6.89 10.12
CA MET A 109 6.05 -8.05 9.25
C MET A 109 6.45 -7.76 7.80
N VAL A 110 6.03 -6.60 7.25
CA VAL A 110 6.43 -6.20 5.89
C VAL A 110 7.95 -6.16 5.76
N ARG A 111 8.67 -5.54 6.71
CA ARG A 111 10.15 -5.50 6.68
C ARG A 111 10.78 -6.88 6.80
N ASN A 112 10.29 -7.72 7.71
CA ASN A 112 10.84 -9.06 7.90
C ASN A 112 10.66 -9.95 6.66
N ILE A 113 9.48 -9.89 6.04
CA ILE A 113 9.19 -10.65 4.80
C ILE A 113 9.99 -10.10 3.63
N LEU A 114 10.14 -8.78 3.52
CA LEU A 114 11.01 -8.16 2.52
C LEU A 114 12.47 -8.63 2.68
N THR A 115 13.00 -8.67 3.90
CA THR A 115 14.35 -9.19 4.17
C THR A 115 14.51 -10.62 3.67
N LYS A 116 13.57 -11.51 4.03
CA LYS A 116 13.60 -12.89 3.55
C LYS A 116 13.51 -12.99 2.02
N ALA A 117 12.67 -12.19 1.39
CA ALA A 117 12.56 -12.15 -0.06
C ALA A 117 13.87 -11.70 -0.74
N MET A 118 14.57 -10.74 -0.14
CA MET A 118 15.88 -10.27 -0.64
C MET A 118 16.98 -11.32 -0.49
N GLU A 119 17.01 -12.08 0.61
CA GLU A 119 17.92 -13.22 0.80
C GLU A 119 17.79 -14.25 -0.33
N HIS A 120 16.55 -14.45 -0.82
CA HIS A 120 16.25 -15.35 -1.94
C HIS A 120 16.31 -14.69 -3.32
N LYS A 121 16.58 -13.38 -3.41
CA LYS A 121 16.58 -12.59 -4.65
C LYS A 121 15.27 -12.73 -5.46
N TYR A 122 14.15 -12.72 -4.78
CA TYR A 122 12.83 -12.75 -5.42
C TYR A 122 12.43 -11.37 -5.94
N ASN A 123 11.72 -11.32 -7.07
CA ASN A 123 10.97 -10.11 -7.40
C ASN A 123 9.89 -9.87 -6.36
N VAL A 124 9.72 -8.62 -5.94
CA VAL A 124 8.76 -8.26 -4.89
C VAL A 124 7.88 -7.10 -5.33
N ILE A 125 6.63 -7.10 -4.86
CA ILE A 125 5.74 -5.96 -4.91
C ILE A 125 5.22 -5.67 -3.51
N ILE A 126 5.37 -4.41 -3.06
CA ILE A 126 4.95 -3.95 -1.74
C ILE A 126 3.80 -2.97 -1.92
N GLU A 127 2.67 -3.24 -1.29
CA GLU A 127 1.54 -2.33 -1.29
C GLU A 127 1.74 -1.19 -0.29
N SER A 128 1.56 0.04 -0.77
CA SER A 128 1.59 1.26 0.01
C SER A 128 0.46 2.20 -0.41
N THR A 129 0.21 3.24 0.37
CA THR A 129 -0.76 4.28 0.01
C THR A 129 -0.11 5.58 -0.43
N PHE A 130 1.16 5.78 -0.14
CA PHE A 130 1.85 7.07 -0.36
C PHE A 130 1.23 8.25 0.40
N LYS A 131 0.52 7.98 1.50
CA LYS A 131 0.04 9.03 2.41
C LYS A 131 1.20 9.87 2.99
N SER A 132 2.34 9.22 3.28
CA SER A 132 3.64 9.84 3.58
C SER A 132 4.73 9.24 2.71
N VAL A 133 5.90 9.88 2.68
CA VAL A 133 7.07 9.40 1.93
C VAL A 133 7.91 8.38 2.72
N ASP A 134 7.73 8.29 4.04
CA ASP A 134 8.65 7.58 4.94
C ASP A 134 8.77 6.09 4.60
N SER A 135 7.63 5.38 4.58
CA SER A 135 7.64 3.93 4.27
C SER A 135 8.09 3.63 2.84
N PRO A 136 7.59 4.31 1.78
CA PRO A 136 8.13 4.14 0.43
C PRO A 136 9.64 4.37 0.33
N LEU A 137 10.17 5.41 0.97
CA LEU A 137 11.60 5.70 0.96
C LEU A 137 12.43 4.65 1.71
N ASP A 138 11.95 4.16 2.84
CA ASP A 138 12.59 3.09 3.61
C ASP A 138 12.71 1.81 2.76
N TYR A 139 11.62 1.40 2.10
CA TYR A 139 11.62 0.24 1.20
C TYR A 139 12.54 0.45 -0.01
N LEU A 140 12.50 1.62 -0.65
CA LEU A 140 13.35 1.90 -1.82
C LEU A 140 14.84 1.90 -1.46
N LYS A 141 15.23 2.52 -0.35
CA LYS A 141 16.60 2.49 0.17
C LYS A 141 17.07 1.05 0.41
N THR A 142 16.22 0.26 1.08
CA THR A 142 16.50 -1.14 1.38
C THR A 142 16.66 -1.97 0.10
N LEU A 143 15.75 -1.83 -0.86
CA LEU A 143 15.81 -2.53 -2.15
C LEU A 143 17.07 -2.15 -2.94
N LYS A 144 17.38 -0.85 -3.06
CA LYS A 144 18.58 -0.36 -3.75
C LYS A 144 19.87 -0.88 -3.14
N ALA A 145 19.97 -0.85 -1.80
CA ALA A 145 21.13 -1.38 -1.07
C ALA A 145 21.37 -2.87 -1.31
N ASN A 146 20.32 -3.62 -1.72
CA ASN A 146 20.37 -5.04 -2.02
C ASN A 146 20.39 -5.34 -3.54
N GLY A 147 20.66 -4.35 -4.38
CA GLY A 147 20.88 -4.53 -5.83
C GLY A 147 19.61 -4.70 -6.65
N TYR A 148 18.45 -4.29 -6.14
CA TYR A 148 17.18 -4.34 -6.86
C TYR A 148 17.04 -3.20 -7.87
N THR A 149 16.46 -3.50 -9.04
CA THR A 149 15.85 -2.48 -9.88
C THR A 149 14.54 -2.04 -9.23
N THR A 150 14.33 -0.73 -9.07
CA THR A 150 13.19 -0.19 -8.34
C THR A 150 12.16 0.45 -9.25
N THR A 151 10.91 0.05 -9.09
CA THR A 151 9.76 0.62 -9.80
C THR A 151 8.75 1.17 -8.80
N VAL A 152 8.28 2.38 -9.01
CA VAL A 152 7.11 2.93 -8.31
C VAL A 152 5.93 2.97 -9.27
N ASN A 153 4.80 2.44 -8.83
CA ASN A 153 3.56 2.46 -9.59
C ASN A 153 2.45 3.17 -8.81
N ILE A 154 2.04 4.33 -9.28
CA ILE A 154 0.96 5.12 -8.68
C ILE A 154 -0.35 4.80 -9.41
N ILE A 155 -1.34 4.35 -8.65
CA ILE A 155 -2.70 4.13 -9.15
C ILE A 155 -3.54 5.33 -8.72
N ALA A 156 -3.89 6.18 -9.69
CA ALA A 156 -4.73 7.35 -9.50
C ALA A 156 -6.11 7.09 -10.12
N VAL A 157 -7.15 7.31 -9.35
CA VAL A 157 -8.56 7.14 -9.72
C VAL A 157 -9.35 8.23 -9.03
N ASP A 158 -10.41 8.72 -9.64
CA ASP A 158 -11.29 9.73 -9.07
C ASP A 158 -11.59 9.40 -7.59
N LYS A 159 -11.42 10.41 -6.74
CA LYS A 159 -11.47 10.30 -5.29
C LYS A 159 -12.78 9.69 -4.79
N GLU A 160 -13.91 10.12 -5.34
CA GLU A 160 -15.21 9.60 -4.90
C GLU A 160 -15.48 8.20 -5.43
N VAL A 161 -15.02 7.87 -6.65
CA VAL A 161 -15.07 6.50 -7.19
C VAL A 161 -14.24 5.53 -6.35
N ALA A 162 -13.04 5.97 -5.94
CA ALA A 162 -12.19 5.15 -5.07
C ALA A 162 -12.80 4.97 -3.67
N TRP A 163 -13.40 6.03 -3.11
CA TRP A 163 -14.10 5.98 -1.83
C TRP A 163 -15.27 5.02 -1.86
N GLN A 164 -16.14 5.14 -2.87
CA GLN A 164 -17.28 4.25 -3.07
C GLN A 164 -16.84 2.78 -3.14
N SER A 165 -15.74 2.48 -3.83
CA SER A 165 -15.18 1.12 -3.88
C SER A 165 -14.71 0.59 -2.52
N THR A 166 -14.38 1.45 -1.57
CA THR A 166 -14.06 1.00 -0.18
C THR A 166 -15.32 0.60 0.57
N ILE A 167 -16.43 1.31 0.36
CA ILE A 167 -17.73 1.02 0.97
C ILE A 167 -18.25 -0.30 0.42
N GLU A 168 -18.32 -0.45 -0.90
CA GLU A 168 -18.78 -1.67 -1.58
C GLU A 168 -17.99 -2.91 -1.13
N ARG A 169 -16.66 -2.79 -1.03
CA ARG A 169 -15.81 -3.87 -0.52
C ARG A 169 -16.17 -4.25 0.93
N LYS A 170 -16.39 -3.25 1.78
CA LYS A 170 -16.79 -3.50 3.18
C LYS A 170 -18.11 -4.23 3.25
N GLU A 171 -19.12 -3.80 2.48
CA GLU A 171 -20.43 -4.41 2.41
C GLU A 171 -20.36 -5.86 1.91
N ALA A 172 -19.57 -6.10 0.85
CA ALA A 172 -19.36 -7.44 0.31
C ALA A 172 -18.70 -8.38 1.34
N MET A 173 -17.72 -7.91 2.11
CA MET A 173 -17.10 -8.69 3.19
C MET A 173 -18.11 -9.02 4.30
N ILE A 174 -18.94 -8.05 4.71
CA ILE A 174 -20.01 -8.28 5.70
C ILE A 174 -21.00 -9.33 5.19
N ALA A 175 -21.44 -9.20 3.94
CA ALA A 175 -22.38 -10.15 3.32
C ALA A 175 -21.79 -11.58 3.22
N ALA A 176 -20.47 -11.70 3.04
CA ALA A 176 -19.76 -12.98 3.03
C ALA A 176 -19.48 -13.55 4.44
N GLY A 177 -19.84 -12.85 5.51
CA GLY A 177 -19.51 -13.23 6.89
C GLY A 177 -18.01 -13.08 7.23
N GLU A 178 -17.26 -12.31 6.44
CA GLU A 178 -15.85 -12.09 6.65
C GLU A 178 -15.60 -10.87 7.56
N PRO A 179 -14.47 -10.85 8.31
CA PRO A 179 -14.08 -9.68 9.08
C PRO A 179 -13.89 -8.46 8.18
N SER A 180 -14.85 -7.52 8.25
CA SER A 180 -14.79 -6.31 7.43
C SER A 180 -13.77 -5.31 7.95
N ARG A 181 -13.18 -4.53 7.02
CA ARG A 181 -12.29 -3.40 7.33
C ARG A 181 -12.94 -2.12 6.86
N SER A 182 -13.05 -1.14 7.76
CA SER A 182 -13.40 0.22 7.36
C SER A 182 -12.15 1.03 7.07
N VAL A 183 -12.31 1.98 6.16
CA VAL A 183 -11.31 3.02 5.90
C VAL A 183 -11.83 4.30 6.55
N ASP A 184 -11.01 4.95 7.36
CA ASP A 184 -11.34 6.26 7.91
C ASP A 184 -11.34 7.31 6.78
N ARG A 185 -12.37 8.15 6.73
CA ARG A 185 -12.52 9.17 5.67
C ARG A 185 -11.39 10.19 5.70
N THR A 186 -10.98 10.63 6.89
CA THR A 186 -9.88 11.58 7.04
C THR A 186 -8.57 11.00 6.55
N TYR A 187 -8.29 9.73 6.90
CA TYR A 187 -7.12 9.01 6.38
C TYR A 187 -7.15 8.90 4.87
N PHE A 188 -8.32 8.60 4.29
CA PHE A 188 -8.50 8.49 2.85
C PHE A 188 -8.25 9.82 2.15
N ASP A 189 -8.87 10.91 2.63
CA ASP A 189 -8.72 12.25 2.06
C ASP A 189 -7.27 12.73 2.12
N GLN A 190 -6.60 12.59 3.27
CA GLN A 190 -5.16 12.90 3.40
C GLN A 190 -4.29 12.09 2.43
N THR A 191 -4.65 10.83 2.18
CA THR A 191 -3.94 10.01 1.20
C THR A 191 -4.12 10.55 -0.21
N ALA A 192 -5.34 10.92 -0.61
CA ALA A 192 -5.62 11.48 -1.93
C ALA A 192 -4.90 12.83 -2.13
N ASP A 193 -4.98 13.70 -1.13
CA ASP A 193 -4.42 15.06 -1.20
C ASP A 193 -2.88 15.05 -1.28
N ASN A 194 -2.22 14.11 -0.59
CA ASN A 194 -0.77 14.01 -0.54
C ASN A 194 -0.16 13.17 -1.68
N LEU A 195 -0.95 12.34 -2.37
CA LEU A 195 -0.44 11.33 -3.31
C LEU A 195 0.46 11.91 -4.39
N ALA A 196 0.03 12.99 -5.03
CA ALA A 196 0.75 13.60 -6.15
C ALA A 196 2.11 14.19 -5.72
N GLU A 197 2.12 14.93 -4.62
CA GLU A 197 3.32 15.55 -4.09
C GLU A 197 4.31 14.50 -3.56
N ASN A 198 3.81 13.50 -2.84
CA ASN A 198 4.64 12.43 -2.29
C ASN A 198 5.24 11.54 -3.39
N ALA A 199 4.49 11.26 -4.47
CA ALA A 199 5.03 10.54 -5.62
C ALA A 199 6.21 11.30 -6.28
N GLU A 200 6.07 12.61 -6.45
CA GLU A 200 7.15 13.44 -7.01
C GLU A 200 8.36 13.54 -6.05
N LYS A 201 8.13 13.75 -4.75
CA LYS A 201 9.19 13.77 -3.73
C LYS A 201 9.99 12.47 -3.75
N VAL A 202 9.32 11.34 -3.78
CA VAL A 202 9.96 10.01 -3.82
C VAL A 202 10.76 9.85 -5.12
N TYR A 203 10.22 10.24 -6.27
CA TYR A 203 10.96 10.15 -7.54
C TYR A 203 12.22 11.02 -7.55
N LYS A 204 12.15 12.24 -7.04
CA LYS A 204 13.28 13.18 -6.98
C LYS A 204 14.46 12.72 -6.10
N THR A 205 14.29 11.68 -5.30
CA THR A 205 15.39 11.11 -4.49
C THR A 205 16.43 10.35 -5.31
N GLY A 206 16.15 10.02 -6.56
CA GLY A 206 17.01 9.16 -7.39
C GLY A 206 17.00 7.67 -7.00
N LEU A 207 16.17 7.27 -6.05
CA LEU A 207 16.03 5.88 -5.63
C LEU A 207 15.07 5.07 -6.54
N VAL A 208 14.43 5.71 -7.52
CA VAL A 208 13.42 5.11 -8.40
C VAL A 208 13.95 5.04 -9.81
N ASP A 209 14.16 3.83 -10.35
CA ASP A 209 14.60 3.65 -11.74
C ASP A 209 13.44 3.88 -12.72
N LYS A 210 12.22 3.58 -12.31
CA LYS A 210 11.02 3.78 -13.13
C LYS A 210 9.83 4.17 -12.27
N LEU A 211 9.11 5.24 -12.66
CA LEU A 211 7.83 5.62 -12.08
C LEU A 211 6.75 5.59 -13.16
N GLU A 212 5.65 4.90 -12.89
CA GLU A 212 4.45 4.89 -13.72
C GLU A 212 3.25 5.43 -12.95
N VAL A 213 2.37 6.14 -13.65
CA VAL A 213 1.02 6.46 -13.17
C VAL A 213 0.01 5.74 -14.04
N ARG A 214 -0.97 5.13 -13.42
CA ARG A 214 -2.05 4.42 -14.09
C ARG A 214 -3.39 4.77 -13.44
N ASN A 215 -4.45 4.68 -14.22
CA ASN A 215 -5.78 4.41 -13.66
C ASN A 215 -6.09 2.90 -13.74
N ARG A 216 -7.34 2.50 -13.57
CA ARG A 216 -7.72 1.08 -13.58
C ARG A 216 -7.50 0.39 -14.92
N THR A 217 -7.44 1.14 -16.02
CA THR A 217 -7.40 0.60 -17.39
C THR A 217 -6.16 1.01 -18.16
N THR A 218 -5.66 2.22 -17.98
CA THR A 218 -4.67 2.86 -18.87
C THR A 218 -3.44 3.31 -18.09
N ARG A 219 -2.27 3.21 -18.74
CA ARG A 219 -1.05 3.88 -18.27
C ARG A 219 -1.06 5.32 -18.76
N LEU A 220 -0.93 6.27 -17.86
CA LEU A 220 -1.05 7.71 -18.08
C LEU A 220 0.31 8.41 -18.11
N PHE A 221 1.28 7.85 -17.41
CA PHE A 221 2.62 8.41 -17.28
C PHE A 221 3.65 7.29 -17.16
N ASP A 222 4.82 7.50 -17.74
CA ASP A 222 6.01 6.66 -17.58
C ASP A 222 7.24 7.59 -17.58
N SER A 223 7.99 7.61 -16.49
CA SER A 223 9.13 8.51 -16.29
C SER A 223 10.25 8.37 -17.33
N ARG A 224 10.24 7.28 -18.10
CA ARG A 224 11.22 7.06 -19.18
C ARG A 224 10.87 7.81 -20.46
N PHE A 225 9.62 8.26 -20.62
CA PHE A 225 9.11 8.87 -21.86
C PHE A 225 8.43 10.22 -21.61
N ASN A 226 7.97 10.49 -20.40
CA ASN A 226 7.23 11.70 -20.06
C ASN A 226 8.09 12.64 -19.19
N ASN A 227 7.87 13.94 -19.34
CA ASN A 227 8.51 14.95 -18.51
C ASN A 227 7.95 14.90 -17.08
N ILE A 228 8.82 14.82 -16.08
CA ILE A 228 8.46 14.75 -14.67
C ILE A 228 7.61 15.93 -14.19
N SER A 229 7.72 17.10 -14.81
CA SER A 229 6.89 18.28 -14.50
C SER A 229 5.39 18.04 -14.70
N GLN A 230 5.00 17.03 -15.48
CA GLN A 230 3.61 16.65 -15.72
C GLN A 230 3.04 15.72 -14.64
N LEU A 231 3.90 15.10 -13.82
CA LEU A 231 3.53 14.02 -12.89
C LEU A 231 2.41 14.43 -11.94
N GLN A 232 2.60 15.54 -11.21
CA GLN A 232 1.59 15.99 -10.25
C GLN A 232 0.25 16.33 -10.90
N ASN A 233 0.30 17.01 -12.06
CA ASN A 233 -0.94 17.40 -12.77
C ASN A 233 -1.71 16.18 -13.23
N ILE A 234 -1.05 15.17 -13.80
CA ILE A 234 -1.68 13.91 -14.22
C ILE A 234 -2.35 13.22 -13.02
N ILE A 235 -1.64 13.08 -11.89
CA ILE A 235 -2.20 12.45 -10.69
C ILE A 235 -3.38 13.25 -10.16
N LYS A 236 -3.26 14.57 -10.02
CA LYS A 236 -4.33 15.45 -9.51
C LYS A 236 -5.56 15.44 -10.41
N GLN A 237 -5.37 15.38 -11.74
CA GLN A 237 -6.45 15.29 -12.71
C GLN A 237 -7.23 13.98 -12.54
N GLU A 238 -6.55 12.85 -12.47
CA GLU A 238 -7.18 11.53 -12.28
C GLU A 238 -7.89 11.40 -10.93
N LEU A 239 -7.37 12.06 -9.88
CA LEU A 239 -8.03 12.14 -8.58
C LEU A 239 -9.25 13.06 -8.56
N GLY A 240 -9.51 13.82 -9.64
CA GLY A 240 -10.59 14.81 -9.71
C GLY A 240 -10.30 16.11 -8.94
N LEU A 241 -9.09 16.31 -8.40
CA LEU A 241 -8.74 17.47 -7.57
C LEU A 241 -8.69 18.77 -8.38
N LEU A 242 -8.30 18.74 -9.65
CA LEU A 242 -8.25 19.93 -10.51
C LEU A 242 -9.64 20.42 -10.96
N LYS A 243 -10.65 19.53 -11.02
CA LYS A 243 -12.03 19.89 -11.36
C LYS A 243 -12.70 20.76 -10.30
N GLN A 244 -12.28 20.68 -9.06
CA GLN A 244 -12.85 21.49 -7.96
C GLN A 244 -12.40 22.94 -8.03
N VAL A 245 -11.18 23.22 -8.48
CA VAL A 245 -10.65 24.57 -8.64
C VAL A 245 -11.41 25.34 -9.72
N SER A 246 -11.70 24.72 -10.87
CA SER A 246 -12.47 25.35 -11.94
C SER A 246 -13.93 25.64 -11.56
N LYS A 247 -14.57 24.79 -10.72
CA LYS A 247 -15.91 25.07 -10.19
C LYS A 247 -15.94 26.25 -9.21
N LEU A 248 -14.91 26.38 -8.37
CA LEU A 248 -14.79 27.50 -7.42
C LEU A 248 -14.55 28.83 -8.17
N ILE A 249 -13.75 28.84 -9.20
CA ILE A 249 -13.49 30.03 -10.02
C ILE A 249 -14.77 30.44 -10.76
N ASN A 250 -15.50 29.50 -11.37
CA ASN A 250 -16.73 29.79 -12.09
C ASN A 250 -17.88 30.27 -11.18
N ASN A 251 -17.96 29.78 -9.94
CA ASN A 251 -18.94 30.26 -8.95
C ASN A 251 -18.54 31.58 -8.29
N GLY A 252 -17.26 31.96 -8.35
CA GLY A 252 -16.76 33.24 -7.82
C GLY A 252 -16.90 34.40 -8.80
N MET A 253 -17.10 34.12 -10.10
CA MET A 253 -17.32 35.16 -11.14
C MET A 253 -18.80 35.47 -11.41
N SER A 254 -19.73 34.83 -10.68
CA SER A 254 -21.18 35.02 -10.83
C SER A 254 -21.81 35.79 -9.65
N LYS A 255 -21.07 36.69 -9.00
CA LYS A 255 -21.60 37.62 -8.00
C LYS A 255 -21.25 39.05 -8.33
#